data_224191578ff8d4304200ff014f188f1a
#
_entry.id   224191578ff8d4304200ff014f188f1a
#
_cell.length_a   1.000
_cell.length_b   1.000
_cell.length_c   1.000
_cell.angle_alpha   90.00
_cell.angle_beta   90.00
_cell.angle_gamma   90.00
#
_symmetry.space_group_name_H-M   'P 1'
#
loop_
_entity.id
_entity.type
_entity.pdbx_description
1 polymer ?
#
loop_
_entity_poly.entity_id
_entity_poly.type
_entity_poly.pdbx_seq_one_letter_code
_entity_poly.pdbx_strand_id
1 'polypeptide(L)'
;MHERQQMTPEEKRRRASEKTILIVEDNELNMKLFHDLIQAHGYNILQTKDGMEALKLARQHKPDLILMDIQLPEVSGLEVTKWIKEDDNLKSIPIIAVTAFAMKGDEEKIREGGCEAYIAKPISVVQFLETVDRFLQ
;
A
#
# COMPACT_ATOMS: atom_id res chain seq x y z
N MET A 1 -35.59 4.65 1.80
CA MET A 1 -34.48 3.72 1.71
C MET A 1 -33.58 4.12 0.56
N HIS A 2 -32.32 4.26 0.85
CA HIS A 2 -31.37 4.67 -0.20
C HIS A 2 -30.71 3.46 -0.80
N GLU A 3 -30.96 3.23 -2.06
CA GLU A 3 -30.15 2.27 -2.78
C GLU A 3 -28.78 2.92 -3.05
N ARG A 4 -27.73 2.19 -2.72
CA ARG A 4 -26.40 2.59 -3.11
C ARG A 4 -26.29 2.52 -4.61
N GLN A 5 -26.20 3.65 -5.25
CA GLN A 5 -25.87 3.68 -6.65
C GLN A 5 -24.43 3.18 -6.82
N GLN A 6 -24.27 2.17 -7.64
CA GLN A 6 -22.95 1.73 -8.00
C GLN A 6 -22.31 2.77 -8.90
N MET A 7 -21.03 3.05 -8.62
CA MET A 7 -20.28 3.98 -9.44
C MET A 7 -20.07 3.40 -10.85
N THR A 8 -20.19 4.26 -11.84
CA THR A 8 -19.84 3.90 -13.22
C THR A 8 -18.32 3.69 -13.30
N PRO A 9 -17.83 2.94 -14.32
CA PRO A 9 -16.39 2.83 -14.53
C PRO A 9 -15.69 4.19 -14.68
N GLU A 10 -16.35 5.16 -15.27
CA GLU A 10 -15.80 6.51 -15.42
C GLU A 10 -15.66 7.23 -14.08
N GLU A 11 -16.68 7.11 -13.22
CA GLU A 11 -16.64 7.66 -11.88
C GLU A 11 -15.55 7.01 -11.04
N LYS A 12 -15.39 5.69 -11.15
CA LYS A 12 -14.33 4.96 -10.45
C LYS A 12 -12.95 5.46 -10.88
N ARG A 13 -12.73 5.62 -12.19
CA ARG A 13 -11.44 6.12 -12.69
C ARG A 13 -11.18 7.54 -12.24
N ARG A 14 -12.19 8.39 -12.21
CA ARG A 14 -12.06 9.77 -11.76
C ARG A 14 -11.70 9.83 -10.28
N ARG A 15 -12.35 9.04 -9.43
CA ARG A 15 -12.03 8.97 -8.01
C ARG A 15 -10.64 8.38 -7.80
N ALA A 16 -10.27 7.36 -8.55
CA ALA A 16 -8.94 6.78 -8.47
C ALA A 16 -7.86 7.80 -8.81
N SER A 17 -8.09 8.66 -9.81
CA SER A 17 -7.12 9.69 -10.19
C SER A 17 -6.89 10.74 -9.11
N GLU A 18 -7.75 10.81 -8.10
CA GLU A 18 -7.59 11.70 -6.95
C GLU A 18 -6.83 11.03 -5.80
N LYS A 19 -6.54 9.74 -5.91
CA LYS A 19 -5.86 8.97 -4.87
C LYS A 19 -4.44 8.62 -5.30
N THR A 20 -3.53 8.72 -4.35
CA THR A 20 -2.12 8.44 -4.57
C THR A 20 -1.68 7.26 -3.70
N ILE A 21 -1.00 6.31 -4.31
CA ILE A 21 -0.45 5.13 -3.63
C ILE A 21 1.07 5.22 -3.67
N LEU A 22 1.70 5.07 -2.51
CA LEU A 22 3.14 4.94 -2.42
C LEU A 22 3.50 3.46 -2.38
N ILE A 23 4.31 3.02 -3.34
CA ILE A 23 4.80 1.64 -3.39
C ILE A 23 6.24 1.61 -2.92
N VAL A 24 6.51 0.82 -1.89
CA VAL A 24 7.86 0.63 -1.34
C VAL A 24 8.26 -0.82 -1.58
N GLU A 25 9.10 -1.06 -2.57
CA GLU A 25 9.47 -2.41 -3.02
C GLU A 25 10.85 -2.35 -3.67
N ASP A 26 11.79 -3.17 -3.19
CA ASP A 26 13.14 -3.17 -3.73
C ASP A 26 13.34 -4.12 -4.94
N ASN A 27 12.45 -5.09 -5.13
CA ASN A 27 12.52 -6.01 -6.26
C ASN A 27 11.91 -5.35 -7.49
N GLU A 28 12.68 -5.22 -8.55
CA GLU A 28 12.24 -4.52 -9.77
C GLU A 28 11.06 -5.18 -10.47
N LEU A 29 11.01 -6.51 -10.50
CA LEU A 29 9.91 -7.22 -11.12
C LEU A 29 8.61 -7.03 -10.34
N ASN A 30 8.68 -7.10 -9.02
CA ASN A 30 7.52 -6.86 -8.17
C ASN A 30 7.05 -5.41 -8.27
N MET A 31 8.00 -4.46 -8.27
CA MET A 31 7.67 -3.05 -8.44
C MET A 31 6.91 -2.81 -9.75
N LYS A 32 7.42 -3.39 -10.85
CA LYS A 32 6.78 -3.25 -12.16
C LYS A 32 5.37 -3.84 -12.14
N LEU A 33 5.20 -5.01 -11.55
CA LEU A 33 3.90 -5.67 -11.47
C LEU A 33 2.90 -4.81 -10.69
N PHE A 34 3.30 -4.35 -9.52
CA PHE A 34 2.42 -3.51 -8.67
C PHE A 34 2.10 -2.19 -9.37
N HIS A 35 3.10 -1.56 -9.95
CA HIS A 35 2.92 -0.32 -10.70
C HIS A 35 1.90 -0.49 -11.83
N ASP A 36 2.08 -1.51 -12.65
CA ASP A 36 1.21 -1.72 -13.81
C ASP A 36 -0.23 -2.03 -13.39
N LEU A 37 -0.42 -2.83 -12.36
CA LEU A 37 -1.76 -3.16 -11.86
C LEU A 37 -2.47 -1.92 -11.29
N ILE A 38 -1.76 -1.13 -10.52
CA ILE A 38 -2.32 0.06 -9.87
C ILE A 38 -2.58 1.14 -10.91
N GLN A 39 -1.65 1.32 -11.85
CA GLN A 39 -1.83 2.29 -12.93
C GLN A 39 -3.06 1.95 -13.79
N ALA A 40 -3.27 0.67 -14.08
CA ALA A 40 -4.43 0.22 -14.85
C ALA A 40 -5.75 0.56 -14.14
N HIS A 41 -5.75 0.66 -12.82
CA HIS A 41 -6.91 1.08 -12.03
C HIS A 41 -7.07 2.59 -11.92
N GLY A 42 -6.13 3.35 -12.47
CA GLY A 42 -6.24 4.80 -12.55
C GLY A 42 -5.65 5.60 -11.39
N TYR A 43 -5.04 4.93 -10.41
CA TYR A 43 -4.43 5.60 -9.25
C TYR A 43 -3.13 6.31 -9.62
N ASN A 44 -2.83 7.39 -8.91
CA ASN A 44 -1.52 8.03 -8.98
C ASN A 44 -0.51 7.22 -8.17
N ILE A 45 0.73 7.17 -8.63
CA ILE A 45 1.75 6.31 -8.03
C ILE A 45 2.99 7.12 -7.68
N LEU A 46 3.47 6.90 -6.46
CA LEU A 46 4.82 7.24 -6.04
C LEU A 46 5.51 5.91 -5.76
N GLN A 47 6.80 5.81 -6.05
CA GLN A 47 7.49 4.56 -5.83
C GLN A 47 8.92 4.79 -5.35
N THR A 48 9.38 3.90 -4.49
CA THR A 48 10.75 3.90 -4.02
C THR A 48 11.18 2.49 -3.65
N LYS A 49 12.49 2.26 -3.69
CA LYS A 49 13.10 1.00 -3.26
C LYS A 49 13.66 1.10 -1.84
N ASP A 50 13.67 2.28 -1.27
CA ASP A 50 14.36 2.58 -0.02
C ASP A 50 13.36 2.99 1.06
N GLY A 51 13.47 2.33 2.24
CA GLY A 51 12.60 2.62 3.38
C GLY A 51 12.72 4.04 3.92
N MET A 52 13.93 4.61 3.92
CA MET A 52 14.12 5.98 4.40
C MET A 52 13.51 7.00 3.44
N GLU A 53 13.66 6.76 2.15
CA GLU A 53 13.01 7.59 1.15
C GLU A 53 11.49 7.48 1.23
N ALA A 54 10.98 6.30 1.56
CA ALA A 54 9.55 6.11 1.76
C ALA A 54 8.99 7.04 2.82
N LEU A 55 9.69 7.17 3.95
CA LEU A 55 9.28 8.07 5.02
C LEU A 55 9.27 9.52 4.54
N LYS A 56 10.30 9.93 3.80
CA LYS A 56 10.40 11.26 3.23
C LYS A 56 9.26 11.55 2.26
N LEU A 57 8.99 10.61 1.34
CA LEU A 57 7.90 10.75 0.37
C LEU A 57 6.53 10.81 1.05
N ALA A 58 6.34 10.00 2.10
CA ALA A 58 5.10 10.04 2.85
C ALA A 58 4.88 11.41 3.50
N ARG A 59 5.92 12.01 4.05
CA ARG A 59 5.84 13.35 4.65
C ARG A 59 5.57 14.44 3.63
N GLN A 60 6.20 14.34 2.45
CA GLN A 60 6.06 15.35 1.41
C GLN A 60 4.71 15.29 0.70
N HIS A 61 4.23 14.09 0.42
CA HIS A 61 3.07 13.88 -0.45
C HIS A 61 1.83 13.39 0.26
N LYS A 62 1.94 12.85 1.45
CA LYS A 62 0.83 12.30 2.22
C LYS A 62 -0.06 11.40 1.36
N PRO A 63 0.47 10.26 0.88
CA PRO A 63 -0.31 9.36 0.05
C PRO A 63 -1.53 8.83 0.78
N ASP A 64 -2.49 8.35 0.02
CA ASP A 64 -3.73 7.79 0.56
C ASP A 64 -3.58 6.34 1.01
N LEU A 65 -2.55 5.67 0.52
CA LEU A 65 -2.26 4.27 0.84
C LEU A 65 -0.77 4.02 0.62
N ILE A 66 -0.20 3.17 1.46
CA ILE A 66 1.19 2.72 1.30
C ILE A 66 1.19 1.21 1.15
N LEU A 67 1.83 0.72 0.08
CA LEU A 67 2.15 -0.69 -0.08
C LEU A 67 3.59 -0.86 0.37
N MET A 68 3.80 -1.62 1.45
CA MET A 68 5.09 -1.71 2.11
C MET A 68 5.63 -3.13 2.06
N ASP A 69 6.72 -3.33 1.30
CA ASP A 69 7.47 -4.58 1.39
C ASP A 69 8.12 -4.65 2.77
N ILE A 70 7.90 -5.74 3.47
CA ILE A 70 8.48 -5.93 4.80
C ILE A 70 9.97 -6.22 4.70
N GLN A 71 10.41 -6.85 3.61
CA GLN A 71 11.78 -7.29 3.41
C GLN A 71 12.61 -6.30 2.60
N LEU A 72 12.78 -5.11 3.13
CA LEU A 72 13.62 -4.11 2.49
C LEU A 72 15.07 -4.26 2.93
N PRO A 73 16.05 -3.87 2.07
CA PRO A 73 17.45 -3.82 2.50
C PRO A 73 17.63 -2.72 3.54
N GLU A 74 18.62 -2.89 4.42
CA GLU A 74 19.03 -1.92 5.45
C GLU A 74 17.98 -1.67 6.53
N VAL A 75 16.77 -1.30 6.17
CA VAL A 75 15.70 -0.98 7.11
C VAL A 75 14.48 -1.83 6.79
N SER A 76 13.98 -2.56 7.78
CA SER A 76 12.77 -3.37 7.61
C SER A 76 11.55 -2.49 7.34
N GLY A 77 10.64 -2.99 6.49
CA GLY A 77 9.37 -2.32 6.25
C GLY A 77 8.53 -2.15 7.52
N LEU A 78 8.71 -3.04 8.52
CA LEU A 78 8.04 -2.90 9.81
C LEU A 78 8.57 -1.72 10.60
N GLU A 79 9.87 -1.42 10.53
CA GLU A 79 10.44 -0.26 11.16
C GLU A 79 9.93 1.04 10.53
N VAL A 80 9.89 1.07 9.20
CA VAL A 80 9.35 2.22 8.48
C VAL A 80 7.87 2.44 8.85
N THR A 81 7.10 1.36 8.91
CA THR A 81 5.70 1.40 9.32
C THR A 81 5.57 2.00 10.73
N LYS A 82 6.42 1.57 11.65
CA LYS A 82 6.42 2.09 13.01
C LYS A 82 6.65 3.61 13.03
N TRP A 83 7.64 4.09 12.27
CA TRP A 83 7.92 5.51 12.19
C TRP A 83 6.74 6.30 11.61
N ILE A 84 6.09 5.76 10.60
CA ILE A 84 4.91 6.38 10.00
C ILE A 84 3.76 6.44 11.02
N LYS A 85 3.55 5.36 11.74
CA LYS A 85 2.45 5.29 12.73
C LYS A 85 2.72 6.12 13.99
N GLU A 86 3.96 6.48 14.25
CA GLU A 86 4.32 7.38 15.34
C GLU A 86 4.21 8.85 14.95
N ASP A 87 4.12 9.15 13.66
CA ASP A 87 4.01 10.53 13.16
C ASP A 87 2.53 10.94 13.12
N ASP A 88 2.17 11.95 13.87
CA ASP A 88 0.78 12.41 13.99
C ASP A 88 0.15 12.82 12.66
N ASN A 89 0.98 13.27 11.71
CA ASN A 89 0.50 13.68 10.39
C ASN A 89 0.36 12.51 9.41
N LEU A 90 0.93 11.35 9.72
CA LEU A 90 0.98 10.21 8.82
C LEU A 90 0.26 8.97 9.35
N LYS A 91 -0.01 8.91 10.65
CA LYS A 91 -0.52 7.69 11.29
C LYS A 91 -1.88 7.22 10.78
N SER A 92 -2.65 8.10 10.14
CA SER A 92 -3.93 7.72 9.57
C SER A 92 -3.83 7.09 8.19
N ILE A 93 -2.67 7.14 7.56
CA ILE A 93 -2.47 6.53 6.23
C ILE A 93 -2.46 5.01 6.38
N PRO A 94 -3.38 4.29 5.71
CA PRO A 94 -3.35 2.83 5.79
C PRO A 94 -2.11 2.26 5.12
N ILE A 95 -1.55 1.22 5.72
CA ILE A 95 -0.38 0.53 5.21
C ILE A 95 -0.73 -0.94 5.01
N ILE A 96 -0.54 -1.41 3.78
CA ILE A 96 -0.68 -2.82 3.44
C ILE A 96 0.72 -3.42 3.34
N ALA A 97 1.03 -4.38 4.18
CA ALA A 97 2.29 -5.09 4.11
C ALA A 97 2.26 -6.08 2.94
N VAL A 98 3.35 -6.14 2.20
CA VAL A 98 3.53 -7.14 1.13
C VAL A 98 4.74 -7.98 1.53
N THR A 99 4.56 -9.29 1.65
CA THR A 99 5.62 -10.13 2.21
C THR A 99 5.62 -11.55 1.64
N ALA A 100 6.82 -12.11 1.47
CA ALA A 100 6.98 -13.53 1.15
C ALA A 100 6.81 -14.40 2.41
N PHE A 101 6.83 -13.80 3.60
CA PHE A 101 6.68 -14.49 4.87
C PHE A 101 5.31 -14.21 5.46
N ALA A 102 4.33 -15.05 5.12
CA ALA A 102 2.95 -14.89 5.59
C ALA A 102 2.52 -16.08 6.45
N MET A 103 3.42 -16.56 7.29
CA MET A 103 3.06 -17.58 8.28
C MET A 103 2.28 -16.94 9.43
N LYS A 104 1.52 -17.73 10.16
CA LYS A 104 0.63 -17.24 11.20
C LYS A 104 1.29 -16.29 12.21
N GLY A 105 2.52 -16.62 12.64
CA GLY A 105 3.25 -15.76 13.57
C GLY A 105 3.69 -14.42 12.95
N ASP A 106 3.96 -14.43 11.65
CA ASP A 106 4.37 -13.21 10.94
C ASP A 106 3.20 -12.27 10.75
N GLU A 107 2.00 -12.79 10.50
CA GLU A 107 0.79 -11.98 10.38
C GLU A 107 0.54 -11.17 11.65
N GLU A 108 0.67 -11.79 12.81
CA GLU A 108 0.49 -11.11 14.09
C GLU A 108 1.50 -9.97 14.25
N LYS A 109 2.77 -10.21 13.94
CA LYS A 109 3.82 -9.19 14.00
C LYS A 109 3.54 -8.02 13.06
N ILE A 110 3.05 -8.31 11.87
CA ILE A 110 2.74 -7.30 10.88
C ILE A 110 1.60 -6.40 11.38
N ARG A 111 0.56 -6.98 11.94
CA ARG A 111 -0.57 -6.22 12.49
C ARG A 111 -0.18 -5.44 13.74
N GLU A 112 0.60 -6.03 14.63
CA GLU A 112 1.10 -5.35 15.82
C GLU A 112 2.02 -4.18 15.45
N GLY A 113 2.73 -4.29 14.32
CA GLY A 113 3.57 -3.22 13.81
C GLY A 113 2.79 -2.04 13.23
N GLY A 114 1.46 -2.16 13.09
CA GLY A 114 0.61 -1.08 12.63
C GLY A 114 0.06 -1.20 11.22
N CYS A 115 0.35 -2.30 10.51
CA CYS A 115 -0.20 -2.52 9.18
C CYS A 115 -1.68 -2.90 9.27
N GLU A 116 -2.50 -2.27 8.46
CA GLU A 116 -3.95 -2.52 8.43
C GLU A 116 -4.31 -3.82 7.72
N ALA A 117 -3.44 -4.29 6.82
CA ALA A 117 -3.64 -5.54 6.10
C ALA A 117 -2.30 -6.08 5.63
N TYR A 118 -2.28 -7.31 5.12
CA TYR A 118 -1.10 -7.86 4.48
C TYR A 118 -1.49 -8.64 3.23
N ILE A 119 -0.55 -8.74 2.29
CA ILE A 119 -0.68 -9.54 1.07
C ILE A 119 0.54 -10.43 0.97
N ALA A 120 0.30 -11.73 0.82
CA ALA A 120 1.37 -12.71 0.69
C ALA A 120 1.89 -12.76 -0.75
N LYS A 121 3.21 -12.89 -0.91
CA LYS A 121 3.84 -13.16 -2.19
C LYS A 121 3.93 -14.70 -2.40
N PRO A 122 3.77 -15.18 -3.62
CA PRO A 122 3.41 -14.47 -4.84
C PRO A 122 1.97 -13.97 -4.77
N ILE A 123 1.72 -12.78 -5.29
CA ILE A 123 0.41 -12.15 -5.16
C ILE A 123 -0.63 -12.79 -6.08
N SER A 124 -1.87 -12.86 -5.60
CA SER A 124 -3.03 -13.07 -6.44
C SER A 124 -3.46 -11.70 -6.94
N VAL A 125 -3.51 -11.50 -8.27
CA VAL A 125 -3.87 -10.22 -8.86
C VAL A 125 -5.23 -9.75 -8.37
N VAL A 126 -6.23 -10.63 -8.38
CA VAL A 126 -7.58 -10.30 -7.94
C VAL A 126 -7.60 -9.87 -6.47
N GLN A 127 -6.98 -10.64 -5.60
CA GLN A 127 -6.93 -10.34 -4.17
C GLN A 127 -6.17 -9.04 -3.90
N PHE A 128 -5.06 -8.81 -4.62
CA PHE A 128 -4.27 -7.60 -4.51
C PHE A 128 -5.13 -6.36 -4.82
N LEU A 129 -5.81 -6.37 -5.96
CA LEU A 129 -6.62 -5.24 -6.39
C LEU A 129 -7.83 -5.03 -5.49
N GLU A 130 -8.49 -6.11 -5.05
CA GLU A 130 -9.61 -6.00 -4.11
C GLU A 130 -9.17 -5.37 -2.78
N THR A 131 -8.00 -5.75 -2.29
CA THR A 131 -7.47 -5.21 -1.04
C THR A 131 -7.16 -3.72 -1.19
N VAL A 132 -6.48 -3.34 -2.26
CA VAL A 132 -6.17 -1.93 -2.53
C VAL A 132 -7.44 -1.10 -2.63
N ASP A 133 -8.40 -1.55 -3.43
CA ASP A 133 -9.65 -0.83 -3.64
C ASP A 133 -10.44 -0.67 -2.35
N ARG A 134 -10.43 -1.68 -1.48
CA ARG A 134 -11.13 -1.64 -0.20
C ARG A 134 -10.67 -0.47 0.67
N PHE A 135 -9.40 -0.14 0.64
CA PHE A 135 -8.85 0.95 1.44
C PHE A 135 -9.03 2.33 0.80
N LEU A 136 -9.33 2.39 -0.48
CA LEU A 136 -9.38 3.66 -1.22
C LEU A 136 -10.77 4.06 -1.69
N GLN A 137 -11.75 3.21 -1.47
CA GLN A 137 -13.14 3.52 -1.88
C GLN A 137 -14.03 3.94 -0.71
#